data_4ba96444c4196f410f138a23236d621e
#
_entry.id   4ba96444c4196f410f138a23236d621e
#
_cell.length_a   1.000
_cell.length_b   1.000
_cell.length_c   1.000
_cell.angle_alpha   90.00
_cell.angle_beta   90.00
_cell.angle_gamma   90.00
#
_symmetry.space_group_name_H-M   'P 1'
#
loop_
_entity.id
_entity.type
_entity.pdbx_description
1 polymer ?
#
loop_
_entity_poly.entity_id
_entity_poly.type
_entity_poly.pdbx_seq_one_letter_code
_entity_poly.pdbx_strand_id
1 'polypeptide(L)'
;MNILILSASTGGGHMRASKAIENYMIQQGENINVEIVDSLLYISPILNKTITSGYLYLATKTPKLYGKLYDLTNKEHKLANFVARLNNIFANKLMPLIEDFKPDVIITTHPFPTEMVSRLKVKGEINIPLICIMTDYAPHKAWISKDIDAYIVSNDDMVGKMVNEGVN
;
A
#
# COMPACT_ATOMS: atom_id res chain seq x y z
N MET A 1 -8.27 13.20 -16.18
CA MET A 1 -8.31 12.52 -14.87
C MET A 1 -6.91 12.13 -14.48
N ASN A 2 -6.46 12.55 -13.30
CA ASN A 2 -5.14 12.23 -12.75
C ASN A 2 -5.24 11.05 -11.79
N ILE A 3 -4.52 9.98 -12.04
CA ILE A 3 -4.48 8.76 -11.23
C ILE A 3 -3.08 8.61 -10.63
N LEU A 4 -2.96 8.67 -9.32
CA LEU A 4 -1.71 8.42 -8.61
C LEU A 4 -1.69 6.98 -8.09
N ILE A 5 -0.76 6.16 -8.60
CA ILE A 5 -0.58 4.79 -8.12
C ILE A 5 0.62 4.74 -7.17
N LEU A 6 0.36 4.47 -5.90
CA LEU A 6 1.37 4.34 -4.88
C LEU A 6 1.67 2.86 -4.60
N SER A 7 2.93 2.48 -4.75
CA SER A 7 3.39 1.10 -4.59
C SER A 7 4.65 1.04 -3.73
N ALA A 8 5.25 -0.13 -3.63
CA ALA A 8 6.59 -0.30 -3.09
C ALA A 8 7.31 -1.47 -3.79
N SER A 9 8.61 -1.33 -4.00
CA SER A 9 9.45 -2.32 -4.72
C SER A 9 9.88 -3.50 -3.85
N THR A 10 9.05 -3.91 -2.89
CA THR A 10 9.26 -5.11 -2.08
C THR A 10 8.81 -6.35 -2.86
N GLY A 11 9.74 -7.15 -3.35
CA GLY A 11 9.44 -8.41 -4.05
C GLY A 11 8.96 -8.31 -5.51
N GLY A 12 8.77 -7.13 -6.07
CA GLY A 12 8.46 -6.90 -7.50
C GLY A 12 7.02 -7.19 -7.96
N GLY A 13 6.19 -7.90 -7.20
CA GLY A 13 4.80 -8.20 -7.54
C GLY A 13 3.92 -6.94 -7.57
N HIS A 14 4.03 -6.12 -6.55
CA HIS A 14 3.28 -4.88 -6.39
C HIS A 14 3.52 -3.89 -7.54
N MET A 15 4.80 -3.68 -7.92
CA MET A 15 5.14 -2.80 -9.05
C MET A 15 4.66 -3.33 -10.40
N ARG A 16 4.65 -4.66 -10.60
CA ARG A 16 4.07 -5.27 -11.81
C ARG A 16 2.57 -5.07 -11.88
N ALA A 17 1.86 -5.23 -10.77
CA ALA A 17 0.44 -4.93 -10.69
C ALA A 17 0.16 -3.46 -11.01
N SER A 18 0.93 -2.53 -10.42
CA SER A 18 0.82 -1.09 -10.73
C SER A 18 0.99 -0.81 -12.21
N LYS A 19 1.99 -1.42 -12.85
CA LYS A 19 2.24 -1.23 -14.29
C LYS A 19 1.13 -1.82 -15.17
N ALA A 20 0.55 -2.95 -14.77
CA ALA A 20 -0.59 -3.53 -15.48
C ALA A 20 -1.83 -2.62 -15.38
N ILE A 21 -2.09 -2.03 -14.21
CA ILE A 21 -3.17 -1.08 -13.99
C ILE A 21 -2.94 0.18 -14.83
N GLU A 22 -1.76 0.77 -14.80
CA GLU A 22 -1.41 1.92 -15.63
C GLU A 22 -1.65 1.65 -17.12
N ASN A 23 -1.13 0.53 -17.62
CA ASN A 23 -1.30 0.16 -19.03
C ASN A 23 -2.77 0.02 -19.40
N TYR A 24 -3.59 -0.58 -18.52
CA TYR A 24 -5.02 -0.71 -18.74
C TYR A 24 -5.72 0.65 -18.75
N MET A 25 -5.42 1.52 -17.77
CA MET A 25 -6.06 2.83 -17.63
C MET A 25 -5.76 3.73 -18.84
N ILE A 26 -4.51 3.74 -19.32
CA ILE A 26 -4.11 4.53 -20.50
C ILE A 26 -4.89 4.08 -21.76
N GLN A 27 -5.21 2.80 -21.89
CA GLN A 27 -5.98 2.27 -22.99
C GLN A 27 -7.47 2.67 -22.97
N GLN A 28 -8.00 3.12 -21.82
CA GLN A 28 -9.41 3.49 -21.66
C GLN A 28 -9.74 4.91 -22.15
N GLY A 29 -8.74 5.77 -22.37
CA GLY A 29 -8.99 7.11 -22.92
C GLY A 29 -7.76 8.02 -22.96
N GLU A 30 -7.79 8.99 -23.87
CA GLU A 30 -6.67 9.92 -24.12
C GLU A 30 -6.49 10.96 -23.01
N ASN A 31 -7.48 11.13 -22.12
CA ASN A 31 -7.47 12.15 -21.07
C ASN A 31 -7.15 11.57 -19.67
N ILE A 32 -6.49 10.41 -19.60
CA ILE A 32 -6.09 9.78 -18.35
C ILE A 32 -4.57 9.95 -18.18
N ASN A 33 -4.18 10.65 -17.13
CA ASN A 33 -2.79 10.83 -16.73
C ASN A 33 -2.52 9.94 -15.51
N VAL A 34 -1.59 8.99 -15.64
CA VAL A 34 -1.26 8.03 -14.59
C VAL A 34 0.20 8.21 -14.19
N GLU A 35 0.46 8.31 -12.89
CA GLU A 35 1.81 8.30 -12.34
C GLU A 35 1.96 7.16 -11.33
N ILE A 36 3.03 6.38 -11.46
CA ILE A 36 3.39 5.32 -10.51
C ILE A 36 4.57 5.78 -9.68
N VAL A 37 4.41 5.79 -8.36
CA VAL A 37 5.48 6.16 -7.42
C VAL A 37 5.78 5.02 -6.46
N ASP A 38 7.06 4.66 -6.36
CA ASP A 38 7.55 3.81 -5.25
C ASP A 38 7.61 4.66 -3.98
N SER A 39 6.64 4.46 -3.11
CA SER A 39 6.46 5.26 -1.89
C SER A 39 7.62 5.12 -0.91
N LEU A 40 8.22 3.93 -0.80
CA LEU A 40 9.38 3.72 0.07
C LEU A 40 10.59 4.47 -0.45
N LEU A 41 10.84 4.40 -1.75
CA LEU A 41 11.94 5.10 -2.40
C LEU A 41 11.76 6.61 -2.34
N TYR A 42 10.54 7.10 -2.58
CA TYR A 42 10.19 8.52 -2.52
C TYR A 42 10.40 9.10 -1.12
N ILE A 43 9.93 8.41 -0.09
CA ILE A 43 10.02 8.87 1.31
C ILE A 43 11.45 8.83 1.82
N SER A 44 12.19 7.77 1.54
CA SER A 44 13.58 7.58 1.96
C SER A 44 14.27 6.44 1.19
N PRO A 45 15.25 6.74 0.34
CA PRO A 45 16.06 5.72 -0.33
C PRO A 45 16.76 4.74 0.63
N ILE A 46 17.18 5.24 1.80
CA ILE A 46 17.83 4.41 2.83
C ILE A 46 16.82 3.41 3.42
N LEU A 47 15.61 3.89 3.73
CA LEU A 47 14.54 3.06 4.27
C LEU A 47 14.13 1.98 3.25
N ASN A 48 13.97 2.37 1.98
CA ASN A 48 13.68 1.45 0.90
C ASN A 48 14.72 0.33 0.82
N LYS A 49 16.01 0.68 0.79
CA LYS A 49 17.10 -0.30 0.73
C LYS A 49 17.08 -1.25 1.94
N THR A 50 16.86 -0.73 3.14
CA THR A 50 16.83 -1.52 4.38
C THR A 50 15.64 -2.49 4.41
N ILE A 51 14.45 -2.01 4.08
CA ILE A 51 13.23 -2.84 4.08
C ILE A 51 13.30 -3.89 2.97
N THR A 52 13.64 -3.49 1.74
CA THR A 52 13.69 -4.41 0.58
C THR A 52 14.75 -5.49 0.76
N SER A 53 15.95 -5.11 1.21
CA SER A 53 17.04 -6.09 1.46
C SER A 53 16.72 -7.00 2.63
N GLY A 54 16.15 -6.47 3.72
CA GLY A 54 15.72 -7.26 4.88
C GLY A 54 14.61 -8.23 4.52
N TYR A 55 13.59 -7.79 3.79
CA TYR A 55 12.52 -8.64 3.28
C TYR A 55 13.04 -9.77 2.40
N LEU A 56 13.85 -9.46 1.38
CA LEU A 56 14.43 -10.45 0.48
C LEU A 56 15.28 -11.47 1.24
N TYR A 57 16.11 -11.01 2.19
CA TYR A 57 16.93 -11.91 2.99
C TYR A 57 16.06 -12.86 3.83
N LEU A 58 15.06 -12.35 4.52
CA LEU A 58 14.17 -13.17 5.35
C LEU A 58 13.36 -14.16 4.50
N ALA A 59 12.80 -13.71 3.39
CA ALA A 59 11.98 -14.56 2.52
C ALA A 59 12.79 -15.67 1.82
N THR A 60 14.03 -15.38 1.42
CA THR A 60 14.86 -16.32 0.63
C THR A 60 15.78 -17.18 1.49
N LYS A 61 16.39 -16.62 2.54
CA LYS A 61 17.40 -17.30 3.34
C LYS A 61 16.87 -17.90 4.63
N THR A 62 15.79 -17.34 5.18
CA THR A 62 15.21 -17.78 6.46
C THR A 62 13.67 -17.85 6.42
N PRO A 63 13.06 -18.66 5.53
CA PRO A 63 11.62 -18.67 5.32
C PRO A 63 10.81 -19.04 6.59
N LYS A 64 11.37 -19.88 7.47
CA LYS A 64 10.73 -20.23 8.77
C LYS A 64 10.70 -19.02 9.74
N LEU A 65 11.73 -18.17 9.71
CA LEU A 65 11.79 -16.96 10.51
C LEU A 65 10.86 -15.89 9.92
N TYR A 66 10.80 -15.80 8.60
CA TYR A 66 9.84 -14.93 7.90
C TYR A 66 8.40 -15.27 8.29
N GLY A 67 8.00 -16.55 8.26
CA GLY A 67 6.67 -16.99 8.67
C GLY A 67 6.35 -16.63 10.14
N LYS A 68 7.31 -16.84 11.06
CA LYS A 68 7.14 -16.45 12.47
C LYS A 68 6.99 -14.94 12.66
N LEU A 69 7.78 -14.13 11.96
CA LEU A 69 7.67 -12.67 11.99
C LEU A 69 6.34 -12.18 11.40
N TYR A 70 5.90 -12.81 10.32
CA TYR A 70 4.59 -12.55 9.70
C TYR A 70 3.45 -12.82 10.70
N ASP A 71 3.49 -13.94 11.41
CA ASP A 71 2.52 -14.29 12.46
C ASP A 71 2.57 -13.37 13.68
N LEU A 72 3.78 -12.95 14.08
CA LEU A 72 3.98 -12.01 15.21
C LEU A 72 3.46 -10.62 14.88
N THR A 73 3.71 -10.09 13.68
CA THR A 73 3.18 -8.79 13.26
C THR A 73 1.66 -8.77 13.18
N ASN A 74 1.05 -9.94 13.04
CA ASN A 74 -0.41 -10.11 13.09
C ASN A 74 -0.99 -10.09 14.53
N LYS A 75 -0.16 -10.30 15.57
CA LYS A 75 -0.63 -10.54 16.96
C LYS A 75 -0.21 -9.48 17.99
N GLU A 76 0.85 -8.70 17.80
CA GLU A 76 1.42 -7.85 18.87
C GLU A 76 1.07 -6.36 18.77
N HIS A 77 0.37 -5.85 19.80
CA HIS A 77 -0.04 -4.43 19.93
C HIS A 77 1.10 -3.43 20.16
N LYS A 78 2.24 -3.82 20.75
CA LYS A 78 3.34 -2.88 21.06
C LYS A 78 4.16 -2.46 19.83
N LEU A 79 4.44 -3.41 18.96
CA LEU A 79 5.06 -3.14 17.64
C LEU A 79 4.14 -2.30 16.75
N ALA A 80 2.82 -2.56 16.81
CA ALA A 80 1.83 -1.81 16.07
C ALA A 80 1.86 -0.30 16.37
N ASN A 81 2.03 0.10 17.64
CA ASN A 81 2.12 1.52 18.02
C ASN A 81 3.39 2.21 17.51
N PHE A 82 4.53 1.52 17.47
CA PHE A 82 5.76 2.06 16.90
C PHE A 82 5.66 2.22 15.37
N VAL A 83 5.17 1.20 14.68
CA VAL A 83 4.90 1.24 13.24
C VAL A 83 3.88 2.33 12.91
N ALA A 84 2.85 2.49 13.74
CA ALA A 84 1.86 3.54 13.60
C ALA A 84 2.46 4.96 13.68
N ARG A 85 3.41 5.19 14.58
CA ARG A 85 4.12 6.49 14.68
C ARG A 85 5.01 6.75 13.47
N LEU A 86 5.74 5.75 13.01
CA LEU A 86 6.56 5.85 11.80
C LEU A 86 5.68 6.12 10.57
N ASN A 87 4.56 5.42 10.43
CA ASN A 87 3.62 5.64 9.34
C ASN A 87 3.02 7.05 9.34
N ASN A 88 2.80 7.67 10.52
CA ASN A 88 2.37 9.07 10.59
C ASN A 88 3.44 10.04 10.07
N ILE A 89 4.71 9.82 10.42
CA ILE A 89 5.81 10.65 9.94
C ILE A 89 5.98 10.49 8.42
N PHE A 90 5.84 9.27 7.92
CA PHE A 90 6.00 8.96 6.51
C PHE A 90 4.80 9.40 5.67
N ALA A 91 3.57 9.35 6.22
CA ALA A 91 2.37 9.83 5.56
C ALA A 91 2.52 11.31 5.16
N ASN A 92 2.98 12.17 6.08
CA ASN A 92 3.17 13.59 5.80
C ASN A 92 4.21 13.86 4.69
N LYS A 93 5.16 12.93 4.46
CA LYS A 93 6.11 13.06 3.36
C LYS A 93 5.50 12.81 1.98
N LEU A 94 4.31 12.22 1.90
CA LEU A 94 3.58 12.07 0.65
C LEU A 94 2.79 13.33 0.27
N MET A 95 2.56 14.25 1.21
CA MET A 95 1.78 15.47 0.95
C MET A 95 2.30 16.30 -0.22
N PRO A 96 3.61 16.61 -0.32
CA PRO A 96 4.12 17.37 -1.46
C PRO A 96 3.84 16.71 -2.82
N LEU A 97 3.95 15.38 -2.91
CA LEU A 97 3.62 14.63 -4.12
C LEU A 97 2.13 14.76 -4.47
N ILE A 98 1.25 14.61 -3.47
CA ILE A 98 -0.19 14.68 -3.66
C ILE A 98 -0.62 16.10 -4.06
N GLU A 99 -0.06 17.13 -3.44
CA GLU A 99 -0.35 18.53 -3.73
C GLU A 99 0.14 18.97 -5.12
N ASP A 100 1.28 18.45 -5.57
CA ASP A 100 1.88 18.77 -6.89
C ASP A 100 1.13 18.04 -8.02
N PHE A 101 0.93 16.72 -7.87
CA PHE A 101 0.27 15.90 -8.88
C PHE A 101 -1.25 16.13 -8.97
N LYS A 102 -1.90 16.50 -7.87
CA LYS A 102 -3.36 16.74 -7.74
C LYS A 102 -4.20 15.58 -8.27
N PRO A 103 -4.07 14.39 -7.68
CA PRO A 103 -4.79 13.23 -8.17
C PRO A 103 -6.31 13.35 -7.93
N ASP A 104 -7.08 12.90 -8.92
CA ASP A 104 -8.53 12.70 -8.78
C ASP A 104 -8.85 11.41 -8.01
N VAL A 105 -7.91 10.43 -8.04
CA VAL A 105 -7.98 9.17 -7.31
C VAL A 105 -6.57 8.66 -6.98
N ILE A 106 -6.42 8.08 -5.80
CA ILE A 106 -5.21 7.37 -5.39
C ILE A 106 -5.48 5.87 -5.40
N ILE A 107 -4.63 5.12 -6.09
CA ILE A 107 -4.65 3.66 -6.09
C ILE A 107 -3.41 3.18 -5.35
N THR A 108 -3.57 2.20 -4.47
CA THR A 108 -2.44 1.57 -3.78
C THR A 108 -2.38 0.08 -4.09
N THR A 109 -1.17 -0.44 -4.29
CA THR A 109 -0.92 -1.85 -4.56
C THR A 109 -0.03 -2.51 -3.50
N HIS A 110 0.22 -1.81 -2.39
CA HIS A 110 1.05 -2.27 -1.28
C HIS A 110 0.50 -1.76 0.06
N PRO A 111 0.49 -2.57 1.13
CA PRO A 111 -0.10 -2.18 2.43
C PRO A 111 0.53 -0.92 3.04
N PHE A 112 1.82 -0.69 2.81
CA PHE A 112 2.53 0.46 3.38
C PHE A 112 1.97 1.82 2.87
N PRO A 113 1.92 2.13 1.56
CA PRO A 113 1.27 3.34 1.10
C PRO A 113 -0.24 3.37 1.39
N THR A 114 -0.92 2.22 1.41
CA THR A 114 -2.35 2.15 1.80
C THR A 114 -2.57 2.76 3.18
N GLU A 115 -1.81 2.30 4.17
CA GLU A 115 -1.89 2.81 5.54
C GLU A 115 -1.52 4.30 5.64
N MET A 116 -0.51 4.76 4.89
CA MET A 116 -0.11 6.17 4.90
C MET A 116 -1.19 7.10 4.35
N VAL A 117 -1.76 6.76 3.19
CA VAL A 117 -2.84 7.58 2.59
C VAL A 117 -4.11 7.53 3.43
N SER A 118 -4.46 6.34 3.95
CA SER A 118 -5.55 6.18 4.92
C SER A 118 -5.42 7.14 6.11
N ARG A 119 -4.21 7.29 6.66
CA ARG A 119 -3.96 8.21 7.78
C ARG A 119 -4.15 9.67 7.42
N LEU A 120 -3.76 10.09 6.22
CA LEU A 120 -4.00 11.45 5.74
C LEU A 120 -5.51 11.72 5.61
N LYS A 121 -6.28 10.75 5.10
CA LYS A 121 -7.75 10.84 5.02
C LYS A 121 -8.40 10.92 6.41
N VAL A 122 -8.05 10.00 7.32
CA VAL A 122 -8.58 9.98 8.70
C VAL A 122 -8.31 11.29 9.44
N LYS A 123 -7.20 11.97 9.17
CA LYS A 123 -6.86 13.28 9.75
C LYS A 123 -7.58 14.43 9.04
N GLY A 124 -8.25 14.19 7.93
CA GLY A 124 -8.87 15.23 7.10
C GLY A 124 -7.86 16.09 6.32
N GLU A 125 -6.61 15.63 6.19
CA GLU A 125 -5.58 16.34 5.44
C GLU A 125 -5.79 16.22 3.92
N ILE A 126 -6.45 15.14 3.47
CA ILE A 126 -6.90 14.92 2.09
C ILE A 126 -8.30 14.33 2.05
N ASN A 127 -9.03 14.62 0.97
CA ASN A 127 -10.34 14.05 0.69
C ASN A 127 -10.38 13.49 -0.74
N ILE A 128 -9.43 12.61 -1.05
CA ILE A 128 -9.28 12.00 -2.37
C ILE A 128 -9.70 10.53 -2.25
N PRO A 129 -10.48 9.99 -3.20
CA PRO A 129 -10.84 8.57 -3.22
C PRO A 129 -9.59 7.68 -3.18
N LEU A 130 -9.59 6.69 -2.29
CA LEU A 130 -8.51 5.73 -2.09
C LEU A 130 -8.98 4.33 -2.41
N ILE A 131 -8.38 3.71 -3.42
CA ILE A 131 -8.66 2.34 -3.85
C ILE A 131 -7.44 1.47 -3.50
N CYS A 132 -7.65 0.43 -2.71
CA CYS A 132 -6.62 -0.55 -2.38
C CYS A 132 -6.76 -1.80 -3.26
N ILE A 133 -5.75 -2.08 -4.08
CA ILE A 133 -5.68 -3.30 -4.90
C ILE A 133 -4.73 -4.28 -4.22
N MET A 134 -5.31 -5.30 -3.59
CA MET A 134 -4.53 -6.33 -2.90
C MET A 134 -3.86 -7.26 -3.90
N THR A 135 -2.55 -7.39 -3.76
CA THR A 135 -1.74 -8.28 -4.61
C THR A 135 -1.39 -9.60 -3.93
N ASP A 136 -1.75 -9.76 -2.66
CA ASP A 136 -1.57 -11.00 -1.91
C ASP A 136 -2.75 -11.97 -2.11
N TYR A 137 -2.48 -13.26 -2.02
CA TYR A 137 -3.50 -14.32 -2.13
C TYR A 137 -4.16 -14.69 -0.79
N ALA A 138 -3.72 -14.08 0.31
CA ALA A 138 -4.30 -14.25 1.63
C ALA A 138 -4.46 -12.89 2.33
N PRO A 139 -5.56 -12.67 3.07
CA PRO A 139 -5.74 -11.44 3.82
C PRO A 139 -4.71 -11.38 4.95
N HIS A 140 -4.11 -10.22 5.12
CA HIS A 140 -3.24 -9.89 6.24
C HIS A 140 -3.69 -8.56 6.82
N LYS A 141 -3.66 -8.41 8.14
CA LYS A 141 -4.12 -7.19 8.82
C LYS A 141 -3.42 -5.91 8.35
N ALA A 142 -2.22 -6.04 7.79
CA ALA A 142 -1.50 -4.90 7.21
C ALA A 142 -2.22 -4.26 6.01
N TRP A 143 -3.11 -4.98 5.32
CA TRP A 143 -3.91 -4.44 4.22
C TRP A 143 -5.15 -3.68 4.69
N ILE A 144 -5.59 -3.91 5.94
CA ILE A 144 -6.82 -3.35 6.45
C ILE A 144 -6.53 -2.03 7.11
N SER A 145 -6.95 -0.95 6.48
CA SER A 145 -6.82 0.41 6.97
C SER A 145 -8.18 1.10 7.01
N LYS A 146 -8.26 2.23 7.70
CA LYS A 146 -9.49 3.03 7.79
C LYS A 146 -9.65 3.91 6.56
N ASP A 147 -10.87 4.36 6.29
CA ASP A 147 -11.14 5.36 5.24
C ASP A 147 -10.66 4.95 3.84
N ILE A 148 -10.75 3.66 3.53
CA ILE A 148 -10.55 3.10 2.21
C ILE A 148 -11.91 3.07 1.50
N ASP A 149 -12.00 3.69 0.32
CA ASP A 149 -13.26 3.78 -0.41
C ASP A 149 -13.60 2.47 -1.14
N ALA A 150 -12.58 1.72 -1.57
CA ALA A 150 -12.78 0.41 -2.18
C ALA A 150 -11.56 -0.50 -2.02
N TYR A 151 -11.84 -1.79 -1.86
CA TYR A 151 -10.84 -2.86 -1.95
C TYR A 151 -11.09 -3.70 -3.22
N ILE A 152 -10.03 -3.98 -3.97
CA ILE A 152 -10.04 -4.92 -5.09
C ILE A 152 -9.16 -6.11 -4.69
N VAL A 153 -9.74 -7.29 -4.76
CA VAL A 153 -9.10 -8.54 -4.36
C VAL A 153 -9.04 -9.54 -5.52
N SER A 154 -8.19 -10.55 -5.41
CA SER A 154 -7.89 -11.49 -6.49
C SER A 154 -9.03 -12.47 -6.82
N ASN A 155 -9.95 -12.73 -5.88
CA ASN A 155 -11.06 -13.67 -6.06
C ASN A 155 -12.15 -13.46 -4.99
N ASP A 156 -13.31 -14.08 -5.20
CA ASP A 156 -14.49 -13.94 -4.32
C ASP A 156 -14.26 -14.52 -2.92
N ASP A 157 -13.44 -15.56 -2.76
CA ASP A 157 -13.11 -16.12 -1.45
C ASP A 157 -12.40 -15.10 -0.54
N MET A 158 -11.66 -14.17 -1.15
CA MET A 158 -11.00 -13.09 -0.43
C MET A 158 -11.99 -12.07 0.11
N VAL A 159 -13.10 -11.81 -0.60
CA VAL A 159 -14.13 -10.87 -0.14
C VAL A 159 -14.66 -11.29 1.24
N GLY A 160 -15.10 -12.54 1.39
CA GLY A 160 -15.59 -13.06 2.66
C GLY A 160 -14.57 -12.98 3.79
N LYS A 161 -13.29 -13.23 3.48
CA LYS A 161 -12.20 -13.14 4.46
C LYS A 161 -11.95 -11.68 4.89
N MET A 162 -11.98 -10.73 3.94
CA MET A 162 -11.82 -9.30 4.24
C MET A 162 -12.97 -8.76 5.09
N VAL A 163 -14.21 -9.16 4.79
CA VAL A 163 -15.39 -8.80 5.61
C VAL A 163 -15.26 -9.35 7.03
N ASN A 164 -14.79 -10.60 7.22
CA ASN A 164 -14.55 -11.19 8.54
C ASN A 164 -13.45 -10.45 9.33
N GLU A 165 -12.52 -9.80 8.66
CA GLU A 165 -11.48 -8.98 9.29
C GLU A 165 -11.92 -7.52 9.50
N GLY A 166 -13.19 -7.16 9.17
CA GLY A 166 -13.79 -5.85 9.47
C GLY A 166 -13.79 -4.86 8.33
N VAL A 167 -13.61 -5.28 7.11
CA VAL A 167 -13.84 -4.47 5.91
C VAL A 167 -15.35 -4.48 5.60
N ASN A 168 -15.93 -3.29 5.43
CA ASN A 168 -17.35 -3.11 5.08
C ASN A 168 -17.57 -3.16 3.57
#